data_e8fe7a59529778627a5f61e3993280ac
#
_entry.id   e8fe7a59529778627a5f61e3993280ac
#
_cell.length_a   1.000
_cell.length_b   1.000
_cell.length_c   1.000
_cell.angle_alpha   90.00
_cell.angle_beta   90.00
_cell.angle_gamma   90.00
#
_symmetry.space_group_name_H-M   'P 1'
#
loop_
_entity.id
_entity.type
_entity.pdbx_description
1 polymer ?
#
loop_
_entity_poly.entity_id
_entity_poly.type
_entity_poly.pdbx_seq_one_letter_code
_entity_poly.pdbx_strand_id
1 'polypeptide(L)'
;MRALVLSDIHGEESRLRWMLEETWKMTGKIDGYFFLGDGVDDFAQAENFIRRRDSDAQMLDVRGNNDFCCPNAPYYRVTDFGGVRLYLTHGHLERVKLTRSFLYERAREEKCDIAFYGHTHEPDMVTGVPMLVNPGAVCREQMAMLEVEDGRPRVKMLVF
;
A
#
# COMPACT_ATOMS: atom_id res chain seq x y z
N MET A 1 -13.47 8.71 1.94
CA MET A 1 -12.27 8.62 1.08
C MET A 1 -11.92 7.16 0.84
N ARG A 2 -11.34 6.82 -0.32
CA ARG A 2 -10.88 5.47 -0.66
C ARG A 2 -9.44 5.49 -1.15
N ALA A 3 -8.62 4.53 -0.69
CA ALA A 3 -7.28 4.33 -1.23
C ALA A 3 -7.06 2.86 -1.58
N LEU A 4 -6.32 2.61 -2.67
CA LEU A 4 -5.77 1.30 -2.97
C LEU A 4 -4.35 1.20 -2.40
N VAL A 5 -4.08 0.08 -1.73
CA VAL A 5 -2.79 -0.23 -1.14
C VAL A 5 -2.21 -1.45 -1.85
N LEU A 6 -1.04 -1.27 -2.43
CA LEU A 6 -0.40 -2.16 -3.39
C LEU A 6 1.02 -2.48 -2.93
N SER A 7 1.51 -3.68 -3.22
CA SER A 7 2.88 -4.09 -2.93
C SER A 7 3.38 -5.11 -3.95
N ASP A 8 4.69 -5.21 -4.09
CA ASP A 8 5.35 -6.34 -4.75
C ASP A 8 4.84 -6.60 -6.19
N ILE A 9 5.05 -5.61 -7.08
CA ILE A 9 4.67 -5.69 -8.51
C ILE A 9 5.63 -6.62 -9.26
N HIS A 10 6.94 -6.51 -9.01
CA HIS A 10 7.99 -7.38 -9.59
C HIS A 10 7.93 -7.49 -11.13
N GLY A 11 7.79 -6.37 -11.84
CA GLY A 11 7.75 -6.32 -13.31
C GLY A 11 6.39 -6.67 -13.92
N GLU A 12 5.36 -6.97 -13.11
CA GLU A 12 4.02 -7.36 -13.57
C GLU A 12 3.11 -6.12 -13.78
N GLU A 13 3.61 -5.08 -14.46
CA GLU A 13 2.86 -3.84 -14.70
C GLU A 13 1.53 -4.08 -15.43
N SER A 14 1.50 -5.00 -16.39
CA SER A 14 0.27 -5.36 -17.10
C SER A 14 -0.79 -5.95 -16.16
N ARG A 15 -0.36 -6.73 -15.18
CA ARG A 15 -1.23 -7.28 -14.14
C ARG A 15 -1.77 -6.18 -13.25
N LEU A 16 -0.92 -5.25 -12.82
CA LEU A 16 -1.34 -4.07 -12.06
C LEU A 16 -2.44 -3.31 -12.82
N ARG A 17 -2.24 -3.01 -14.09
CA ARG A 17 -3.23 -2.28 -14.91
C ARG A 17 -4.57 -3.03 -14.98
N TRP A 18 -4.53 -4.32 -15.24
CA TRP A 18 -5.74 -5.14 -15.26
C TRP A 18 -6.46 -5.14 -13.90
N MET A 19 -5.77 -5.33 -12.78
CA MET A 19 -6.36 -5.29 -11.44
C MET A 19 -6.99 -3.91 -11.13
N LEU A 20 -6.34 -2.83 -11.56
CA LEU A 20 -6.89 -1.48 -11.42
C LEU A 20 -8.18 -1.33 -12.23
N GLU A 21 -8.21 -1.77 -13.49
CA GLU A 21 -9.41 -1.71 -14.34
C GLU A 21 -10.57 -2.51 -13.75
N GLU A 22 -10.33 -3.73 -13.25
CA GLU A 22 -11.37 -4.54 -12.59
C GLU A 22 -11.89 -3.84 -11.32
N THR A 23 -10.99 -3.28 -10.52
CA THR A 23 -11.38 -2.52 -9.31
C THR A 23 -12.23 -1.31 -9.69
N TRP A 24 -11.84 -0.58 -10.72
CA TRP A 24 -12.53 0.62 -11.17
C TRP A 24 -13.95 0.35 -11.70
N LYS A 25 -14.23 -0.84 -12.22
CA LYS A 25 -15.58 -1.25 -12.60
C LYS A 25 -16.52 -1.38 -11.42
N MET A 26 -15.98 -1.70 -10.25
CA MET A 26 -16.75 -1.97 -9.03
C MET A 26 -16.78 -0.80 -8.05
N THR A 27 -15.90 0.19 -8.25
CA THR A 27 -15.69 1.28 -7.29
C THR A 27 -15.93 2.64 -7.93
N GLY A 28 -16.31 3.62 -7.12
CA GLY A 28 -16.28 5.03 -7.50
C GLY A 28 -14.86 5.58 -7.54
N LYS A 29 -14.75 6.91 -7.31
CA LYS A 29 -13.46 7.61 -7.24
C LYS A 29 -12.53 6.96 -6.21
N ILE A 30 -11.24 6.85 -6.56
CA ILE A 30 -10.14 6.50 -5.66
C ILE A 30 -9.38 7.79 -5.34
N ASP A 31 -9.22 8.08 -4.05
CA ASP A 31 -8.60 9.31 -3.55
C ASP A 31 -7.10 9.11 -3.24
N GLY A 32 -6.63 7.85 -3.18
CA GLY A 32 -5.23 7.53 -2.90
C GLY A 32 -4.76 6.21 -3.50
N TYR A 33 -3.48 6.15 -3.88
CA TYR A 33 -2.77 4.95 -4.31
C TYR A 33 -1.45 4.87 -3.54
N PHE A 34 -1.31 3.89 -2.68
CA PHE A 34 -0.15 3.72 -1.80
C PHE A 34 0.60 2.46 -2.16
N PHE A 35 1.82 2.62 -2.61
CA PHE A 35 2.68 1.53 -3.06
C PHE A 35 3.77 1.22 -2.01
N LEU A 36 3.86 -0.04 -1.62
CA LEU A 36 4.70 -0.48 -0.51
C LEU A 36 6.03 -1.11 -0.94
N GLY A 37 6.47 -0.86 -2.16
CA GLY A 37 7.81 -1.27 -2.65
C GLY A 37 7.86 -2.60 -3.40
N ASP A 38 9.05 -2.88 -3.91
CA ASP A 38 9.39 -3.97 -4.85
C ASP A 38 8.62 -3.84 -6.18
N GLY A 39 8.97 -2.77 -6.91
CA GLY A 39 8.43 -2.36 -8.20
C GLY A 39 8.08 -0.87 -8.26
N VAL A 40 8.88 0.00 -7.64
CA VAL A 40 8.68 1.47 -7.67
C VAL A 40 8.68 1.99 -9.10
N ASP A 41 9.55 1.47 -9.98
CA ASP A 41 9.58 1.83 -11.40
C ASP A 41 8.30 1.40 -12.12
N ASP A 42 7.78 0.21 -11.83
CA ASP A 42 6.52 -0.30 -12.41
C ASP A 42 5.34 0.59 -11.98
N PHE A 43 5.32 0.98 -10.70
CA PHE A 43 4.29 1.87 -10.18
C PHE A 43 4.36 3.27 -10.80
N ALA A 44 5.58 3.81 -10.98
CA ALA A 44 5.79 5.09 -11.66
C ALA A 44 5.34 5.04 -13.13
N GLN A 45 5.56 3.95 -13.85
CA GLN A 45 5.07 3.76 -15.21
C GLN A 45 3.53 3.72 -15.28
N ALA A 46 2.88 3.20 -14.25
CA ALA A 46 1.42 3.19 -14.15
C ALA A 46 0.81 4.56 -13.77
N GLU A 47 1.61 5.53 -13.30
CA GLU A 47 1.09 6.82 -12.81
C GLU A 47 0.22 7.55 -13.84
N ASN A 48 0.68 7.68 -15.08
CA ASN A 48 -0.10 8.36 -16.12
C ASN A 48 -1.44 7.65 -16.42
N PHE A 49 -1.46 6.32 -16.31
CA PHE A 49 -2.67 5.54 -16.49
C PHE A 49 -3.66 5.79 -15.34
N ILE A 50 -3.19 5.82 -14.11
CA ILE A 50 -3.98 6.13 -12.91
C ILE A 50 -4.54 7.55 -12.98
N ARG A 51 -3.69 8.55 -13.30
CA ARG A 51 -4.08 9.96 -13.32
C ARG A 51 -5.08 10.34 -14.41
N ARG A 52 -5.20 9.55 -15.47
CA ARG A 52 -6.26 9.75 -16.48
C ARG A 52 -7.66 9.56 -15.89
N ARG A 53 -7.79 8.77 -14.84
CA ARG A 53 -9.05 8.52 -14.17
C ARG A 53 -9.21 9.31 -12.87
N ASP A 54 -8.20 9.26 -12.02
CA ASP A 54 -8.20 9.86 -10.69
C ASP A 54 -7.06 10.90 -10.60
N SER A 55 -7.24 12.04 -11.32
CA SER A 55 -6.22 13.08 -11.51
C SER A 55 -5.67 13.65 -10.21
N ASP A 56 -6.53 13.76 -9.19
CA ASP A 56 -6.23 14.41 -7.91
C ASP A 56 -5.88 13.40 -6.81
N ALA A 57 -5.77 12.11 -7.16
CA ALA A 57 -5.46 11.08 -6.18
C ALA A 57 -4.06 11.29 -5.57
N GLN A 58 -3.95 11.13 -4.26
CA GLN A 58 -2.67 11.09 -3.58
C GLN A 58 -1.90 9.84 -3.99
N MET A 59 -0.72 10.01 -4.58
CA MET A 59 0.15 8.88 -4.94
C MET A 59 1.39 8.91 -4.06
N LEU A 60 1.61 7.82 -3.33
CA LEU A 60 2.77 7.65 -2.45
C LEU A 60 3.39 6.29 -2.70
N ASP A 61 4.71 6.25 -2.66
CA ASP A 61 5.52 5.06 -2.76
C ASP A 61 6.51 4.96 -1.60
N VAL A 62 6.93 3.76 -1.29
CA VAL A 62 8.09 3.48 -0.45
C VAL A 62 8.98 2.46 -1.13
N ARG A 63 10.27 2.44 -0.75
CA ARG A 63 11.29 1.59 -1.34
C ARG A 63 11.27 0.20 -0.72
N GLY A 64 11.20 -0.83 -1.57
CA GLY A 64 11.43 -2.21 -1.20
C GLY A 64 12.91 -2.63 -1.28
N ASN A 65 13.18 -3.89 -0.97
CA ASN A 65 14.54 -4.42 -1.01
C ASN A 65 15.04 -4.71 -2.43
N ASN A 66 14.16 -4.78 -3.43
CA ASN A 66 14.52 -4.98 -4.83
C ASN A 66 14.54 -3.69 -5.67
N ASP A 67 14.18 -2.54 -5.09
CA ASP A 67 14.14 -1.24 -5.78
C ASP A 67 15.52 -0.56 -5.80
N PHE A 68 16.55 -1.25 -6.32
CA PHE A 68 17.92 -0.75 -6.34
C PHE A 68 18.11 0.51 -7.19
N CYS A 69 17.31 0.65 -8.25
CA CYS A 69 17.39 1.78 -9.17
C CYS A 69 16.61 3.02 -8.69
N CYS A 70 15.92 2.95 -7.57
CA CYS A 70 15.06 4.01 -7.03
C CYS A 70 15.61 4.59 -5.71
N PRO A 71 16.84 5.17 -5.69
CA PRO A 71 17.48 5.61 -4.44
C PRO A 71 16.75 6.76 -3.75
N ASN A 72 15.90 7.49 -4.47
CA ASN A 72 15.16 8.64 -3.95
C ASN A 72 13.83 8.25 -3.27
N ALA A 73 13.33 7.04 -3.49
CA ALA A 73 12.15 6.55 -2.80
C ALA A 73 12.49 6.29 -1.31
N PRO A 74 11.70 6.80 -0.35
CA PRO A 74 11.97 6.61 1.07
C PRO A 74 11.67 5.18 1.49
N TYR A 75 12.29 4.71 2.57
CA TYR A 75 12.01 3.37 3.13
C TYR A 75 10.68 3.28 3.88
N TYR A 76 10.18 4.41 4.37
CA TYR A 76 8.86 4.50 4.99
C TYR A 76 8.28 5.91 4.82
N ARG A 77 6.98 6.02 4.97
CA ARG A 77 6.25 7.30 5.05
C ARG A 77 5.25 7.26 6.20
N VAL A 78 5.05 8.41 6.81
CA VAL A 78 3.90 8.68 7.67
C VAL A 78 3.04 9.72 6.97
N THR A 79 1.75 9.44 6.84
CA THR A 79 0.80 10.32 6.15
C THR A 79 -0.57 10.26 6.80
N ASP A 80 -1.36 11.31 6.60
CA ASP A 80 -2.76 11.34 7.02
C ASP A 80 -3.66 11.14 5.80
N PHE A 81 -4.68 10.29 5.95
CA PHE A 81 -5.66 10.01 4.92
C PHE A 81 -7.07 9.94 5.52
N GLY A 82 -7.90 10.92 5.21
CA GLY A 82 -9.27 11.02 5.73
C GLY A 82 -9.38 11.13 7.27
N GLY A 83 -8.33 11.65 7.93
CA GLY A 83 -8.25 11.74 9.39
C GLY A 83 -7.70 10.47 10.07
N VAL A 84 -7.19 9.52 9.29
CA VAL A 84 -6.50 8.31 9.77
C VAL A 84 -5.01 8.45 9.50
N ARG A 85 -4.18 8.24 10.52
CA ARG A 85 -2.71 8.35 10.40
C ARG A 85 -2.13 6.99 10.02
N LEU A 86 -1.41 6.97 8.88
CA LEU A 86 -0.90 5.76 8.26
C LEU A 86 0.63 5.70 8.34
N TYR A 87 1.15 4.53 8.66
CA TYR A 87 2.56 4.16 8.47
C TYR A 87 2.65 3.26 7.24
N LEU A 88 3.44 3.67 6.25
CA LEU A 88 3.64 2.92 5.00
C LEU A 88 5.10 2.46 4.95
N THR A 89 5.34 1.19 4.76
CA THR A 89 6.69 0.61 4.62
C THR A 89 6.65 -0.65 3.76
N HIS A 90 7.79 -1.05 3.20
CA HIS A 90 7.89 -2.37 2.59
C HIS A 90 7.99 -3.49 3.66
N GLY A 91 8.60 -3.20 4.80
CA GLY A 91 8.67 -4.13 5.93
C GLY A 91 9.96 -4.94 6.04
N HIS A 92 10.86 -4.88 5.06
CA HIS A 92 12.15 -5.62 5.12
C HIS A 92 13.06 -5.11 6.24
N LEU A 93 13.07 -3.80 6.50
CA LEU A 93 13.84 -3.20 7.60
C LEU A 93 13.23 -3.52 8.97
N GLU A 94 11.92 -3.66 9.04
CA GLU A 94 11.16 -4.08 10.22
C GLU A 94 11.17 -5.60 10.43
N ARG A 95 11.85 -6.36 9.55
CA ARG A 95 12.01 -7.81 9.62
C ARG A 95 10.68 -8.57 9.71
N VAL A 96 9.67 -8.12 8.97
CA VAL A 96 8.29 -8.66 9.04
C VAL A 96 8.18 -10.16 8.70
N LYS A 97 9.16 -10.74 8.00
CA LYS A 97 9.24 -12.19 7.77
C LYS A 97 9.55 -13.00 9.04
N LEU A 98 10.13 -12.36 10.07
CA LEU A 98 10.46 -13.02 11.33
C LEU A 98 9.45 -12.67 12.43
N THR A 99 9.10 -11.41 12.56
CA THR A 99 8.18 -10.91 13.58
C THR A 99 7.58 -9.58 13.15
N ARG A 100 6.38 -9.29 13.59
CA ARG A 100 5.72 -7.99 13.37
C ARG A 100 5.99 -6.97 14.49
N SER A 101 6.75 -7.37 15.52
CA SER A 101 6.96 -6.53 16.71
C SER A 101 7.66 -5.21 16.40
N PHE A 102 8.70 -5.24 15.53
CA PHE A 102 9.42 -4.01 15.18
C PHE A 102 8.54 -3.05 14.36
N LEU A 103 7.70 -3.56 13.46
CA LEU A 103 6.75 -2.76 12.70
C LEU A 103 5.73 -2.12 13.65
N TYR A 104 5.17 -2.93 14.56
CA TYR A 104 4.21 -2.44 15.55
C TYR A 104 4.78 -1.30 16.39
N GLU A 105 5.99 -1.48 16.94
CA GLU A 105 6.65 -0.46 17.78
C GLU A 105 6.91 0.83 17.00
N ARG A 106 7.44 0.75 15.77
CA ARG A 106 7.66 1.93 14.93
C ARG A 106 6.38 2.69 14.63
N ALA A 107 5.34 1.99 14.19
CA ALA A 107 4.06 2.61 13.89
C ALA A 107 3.40 3.23 15.15
N ARG A 108 3.59 2.61 16.32
CA ARG A 108 3.14 3.13 17.61
C ARG A 108 3.89 4.40 18.03
N GLU A 109 5.22 4.42 17.87
CA GLU A 109 6.06 5.60 18.13
C GLU A 109 5.63 6.79 17.27
N GLU A 110 5.30 6.55 16.01
CA GLU A 110 4.77 7.54 15.07
C GLU A 110 3.28 7.87 15.31
N LYS A 111 2.64 7.24 16.29
CA LYS A 111 1.22 7.41 16.63
C LYS A 111 0.29 7.14 15.45
N CYS A 112 0.59 6.13 14.67
CA CYS A 112 -0.23 5.72 13.53
C CYS A 112 -1.39 4.83 13.97
N ASP A 113 -2.50 4.93 13.26
CA ASP A 113 -3.70 4.10 13.47
C ASP A 113 -3.55 2.77 12.73
N ILE A 114 -2.91 2.82 11.54
CA ILE A 114 -2.69 1.65 10.68
C ILE A 114 -1.24 1.67 10.16
N ALA A 115 -0.60 0.50 10.16
CA ALA A 115 0.66 0.26 9.46
C ALA A 115 0.43 -0.70 8.29
N PHE A 116 0.68 -0.23 7.07
CA PHE A 116 0.69 -1.05 5.88
C PHE A 116 2.11 -1.50 5.54
N TYR A 117 2.27 -2.79 5.22
CA TYR A 117 3.56 -3.39 4.87
C TYR A 117 3.42 -4.47 3.79
N GLY A 118 4.47 -4.74 3.03
CA GLY A 118 4.53 -5.76 1.97
C GLY A 118 5.51 -6.89 2.30
N HIS A 119 6.38 -7.23 1.34
CA HIS A 119 7.55 -8.10 1.47
C HIS A 119 7.26 -9.59 1.68
N THR A 120 6.22 -9.98 2.41
CA THR A 120 5.91 -11.40 2.65
C THR A 120 5.14 -12.03 1.49
N HIS A 121 4.52 -11.21 0.63
CA HIS A 121 3.62 -11.60 -0.45
C HIS A 121 2.37 -12.36 0.04
N GLU A 122 2.05 -12.26 1.31
CA GLU A 122 0.91 -12.95 1.92
C GLU A 122 -0.02 -11.93 2.58
N PRO A 123 -1.30 -11.89 2.18
CA PRO A 123 -2.26 -11.00 2.82
C PRO A 123 -2.36 -11.29 4.31
N ASP A 124 -2.31 -10.26 5.12
CA ASP A 124 -2.42 -10.38 6.56
C ASP A 124 -3.08 -9.16 7.18
N MET A 125 -3.85 -9.36 8.24
CA MET A 125 -4.47 -8.29 9.00
C MET A 125 -4.50 -8.63 10.48
N VAL A 126 -3.75 -7.85 11.26
CA VAL A 126 -3.71 -7.97 12.72
C VAL A 126 -4.43 -6.77 13.32
N THR A 127 -5.53 -7.03 14.01
CA THR A 127 -6.30 -5.99 14.69
C THR A 127 -5.55 -5.43 15.89
N GLY A 128 -5.67 -4.13 16.13
CA GLY A 128 -4.99 -3.43 17.22
C GLY A 128 -4.90 -1.93 16.96
N VAL A 129 -4.13 -1.24 17.75
CA VAL A 129 -3.75 0.18 17.55
C VAL A 129 -2.24 0.28 17.77
N PRO A 130 -1.46 0.37 16.68
CA PRO A 130 -1.87 0.36 15.26
C PRO A 130 -2.41 -1.00 14.79
N MET A 131 -3.35 -0.97 13.83
CA MET A 131 -3.68 -2.15 13.03
C MET A 131 -2.53 -2.43 12.06
N LEU A 132 -2.13 -3.68 11.87
CA LEU A 132 -1.10 -4.06 10.88
C LEU A 132 -1.77 -4.74 9.69
N VAL A 133 -1.45 -4.29 8.49
CA VAL A 133 -2.08 -4.79 7.27
C VAL A 133 -1.03 -5.05 6.18
N ASN A 134 -1.04 -6.26 5.64
CA ASN A 134 -0.33 -6.60 4.42
C ASN A 134 -1.35 -6.83 3.30
N PRO A 135 -1.30 -6.08 2.20
CA PRO A 135 -2.25 -6.24 1.10
C PRO A 135 -2.04 -7.51 0.27
N GLY A 136 -0.98 -8.26 0.52
CA GLY A 136 -0.48 -9.28 -0.39
C GLY A 136 0.42 -8.69 -1.47
N ALA A 137 0.50 -9.33 -2.62
CA ALA A 137 1.38 -8.95 -3.72
C ALA A 137 0.61 -8.81 -5.04
N VAL A 138 0.89 -7.75 -5.80
CA VAL A 138 0.32 -7.55 -7.15
C VAL A 138 0.69 -8.71 -8.07
N CYS A 139 1.93 -9.22 -8.00
CA CYS A 139 2.34 -10.39 -8.76
C CYS A 139 1.56 -11.68 -8.40
N ARG A 140 0.76 -11.66 -7.34
CA ARG A 140 -0.19 -12.73 -6.94
C ARG A 140 -1.66 -12.31 -7.01
N GLU A 141 -1.95 -11.22 -7.74
CA GLU A 141 -3.31 -10.70 -7.94
C GLU A 141 -3.99 -10.29 -6.62
N GLN A 142 -3.22 -9.67 -5.71
CA GLN A 142 -3.67 -9.26 -4.39
C GLN A 142 -3.37 -7.79 -4.14
N MET A 143 -4.30 -7.10 -3.49
CA MET A 143 -4.15 -5.74 -2.98
C MET A 143 -5.17 -5.48 -1.87
N ALA A 144 -5.12 -4.31 -1.25
CA ALA A 144 -6.12 -3.91 -0.27
C ALA A 144 -6.79 -2.59 -0.66
N MET A 145 -8.02 -2.42 -0.21
CA MET A 145 -8.74 -1.15 -0.26
C MET A 145 -8.92 -0.63 1.16
N LEU A 146 -8.44 0.59 1.41
CA LEU A 146 -8.75 1.37 2.61
C LEU A 146 -9.92 2.29 2.30
N GLU A 147 -11.00 2.15 3.04
CA GLU A 147 -12.12 3.09 3.06
C GLU A 147 -12.10 3.86 4.38
N VAL A 148 -12.20 5.19 4.32
CA VAL A 148 -12.31 6.04 5.50
C VAL A 148 -13.59 6.85 5.41
N GLU A 149 -14.47 6.70 6.39
CA GLU A 149 -15.72 7.43 6.54
C GLU A 149 -15.78 8.01 7.96
N ASP A 150 -15.91 9.33 8.05
CA ASP A 150 -15.92 10.06 9.34
C ASP A 150 -14.75 9.70 10.26
N GLY A 151 -13.53 9.59 9.70
CA GLY A 151 -12.33 9.23 10.43
C GLY A 151 -12.24 7.77 10.88
N ARG A 152 -13.18 6.93 10.43
CA ARG A 152 -13.22 5.49 10.77
C ARG A 152 -12.71 4.67 9.59
N PRO A 153 -11.59 3.97 9.76
CA PRO A 153 -11.03 3.14 8.69
C PRO A 153 -11.71 1.78 8.61
N ARG A 154 -11.85 1.30 7.38
CA ARG A 154 -12.18 -0.09 7.05
C ARG A 154 -11.23 -0.58 5.97
N VAL A 155 -10.61 -1.72 6.19
CA VAL A 155 -9.74 -2.35 5.20
C VAL A 155 -10.42 -3.58 4.62
N LYS A 156 -10.37 -3.72 3.29
CA LYS A 156 -10.86 -4.90 2.55
C LYS A 156 -9.72 -5.47 1.73
N MET A 157 -9.47 -6.76 1.84
CA MET A 157 -8.57 -7.46 0.94
C MET A 157 -9.28 -7.71 -0.39
N LEU A 158 -8.58 -7.47 -1.49
CA LEU A 158 -9.04 -7.71 -2.86
C LEU A 158 -8.14 -8.80 -3.46
N VAL A 159 -8.77 -9.84 -3.99
CA VAL A 159 -8.12 -10.97 -4.67
C VAL A 159 -8.85 -11.18 -5.99
N PHE A 160 -8.09 -11.33 -7.08
CA PHE A 160 -8.59 -11.43 -8.46
C PHE A 160 -8.39 -12.81 -9.04
#